data_9a615b6e513a180883597d3b56921f3d
#
_entry.id   9a615b6e513a180883597d3b56921f3d
#
_cell.length_a   1.000
_cell.length_b   1.000
_cell.length_c   1.000
_cell.angle_alpha   90.00
_cell.angle_beta   90.00
_cell.angle_gamma   90.00
#
_symmetry.space_group_name_H-M   'P 1'
#
loop_
_entity.id
_entity.type
_entity.pdbx_description
1 polymer ?
#
loop_
_entity_poly.entity_id
_entity_poly.type
_entity_poly.pdbx_seq_one_letter_code
_entity_poly.pdbx_strand_id
1 'polypeptide(L)'
;EMQRSLVGSEMCIRDRGMCSFQELRIPGVLQRLALCYFFTVIICTNIHEKYIPALITVLLLIYQIILVTGNGFVYGPQNIIAVIDQYILGASHLYNDHGIDPEGILSTIPSISHTLIGYCIGKICIEKENIHSKLEKLFLIGTVLLFAGYLFSYGCPINKKIWSPTYVFMTCGAGILLLSLLIWIIDIRKYQKGFKLFTVYGVNPLFCYTAGELLFIALIHISIGGNTLHTWYYQHVLAHYFGDNCFSSLLMALSIAVVIGIIGYTLYSCLLY
;
A
#
# COMPACT_ATOMS: atom_id res chain seq x y z
N GLU A 1 -6.75 -11.04 3.86
CA GLU A 1 -5.33 -10.85 4.22
C GLU A 1 -5.01 -9.40 4.62
N MET A 2 -5.60 -8.39 3.96
CA MET A 2 -5.48 -6.99 4.38
C MET A 2 -6.00 -6.75 5.82
N GLN A 3 -7.06 -7.44 6.23
CA GLN A 3 -7.57 -7.43 7.61
C GLN A 3 -6.59 -8.05 8.62
N ARG A 4 -5.79 -9.06 8.24
CA ARG A 4 -4.84 -9.70 9.17
C ARG A 4 -3.61 -8.85 9.49
N SER A 5 -3.17 -7.98 8.59
CA SER A 5 -2.03 -7.08 8.86
C SER A 5 -2.41 -5.92 9.78
N LEU A 6 -3.65 -5.44 9.68
CA LEU A 6 -4.25 -4.48 10.61
C LEU A 6 -4.48 -5.11 11.99
N VAL A 7 -5.00 -6.34 12.04
CA VAL A 7 -5.26 -7.11 13.27
C VAL A 7 -4.00 -7.32 14.11
N GLY A 8 -2.80 -7.39 13.53
CA GLY A 8 -1.56 -7.58 14.29
C GLY A 8 -1.17 -6.38 15.16
N SER A 9 -1.28 -5.15 14.66
CA SER A 9 -1.07 -3.94 15.45
C SER A 9 -2.21 -3.72 16.46
N GLU A 10 -3.43 -4.12 16.12
CA GLU A 10 -4.61 -4.02 16.98
C GLU A 10 -4.62 -5.04 18.11
N MET A 11 -4.12 -6.25 17.90
CA MET A 11 -3.94 -7.23 19.01
C MET A 11 -2.99 -6.69 20.06
N CYS A 12 -1.93 -5.97 19.70
CA CYS A 12 -1.04 -5.33 20.68
C CYS A 12 -1.76 -4.23 21.49
N ILE A 13 -2.64 -3.45 20.86
CA ILE A 13 -3.40 -2.38 21.55
C ILE A 13 -4.54 -2.98 22.37
N ARG A 14 -5.17 -4.06 21.90
CA ARG A 14 -6.35 -4.66 22.51
C ARG A 14 -6.04 -5.55 23.71
N ASP A 15 -5.01 -6.39 23.62
CA ASP A 15 -4.79 -7.46 24.59
C ASP A 15 -3.83 -7.06 25.73
N ARG A 16 -3.15 -5.93 25.67
CA ARG A 16 -2.04 -5.63 26.59
C ARG A 16 -2.06 -4.26 27.28
N GLY A 17 -3.13 -3.50 27.22
CA GLY A 17 -3.27 -2.22 27.91
C GLY A 17 -1.93 -1.51 28.19
N MET A 18 -1.54 -0.51 27.39
CA MET A 18 -0.21 0.14 27.38
C MET A 18 0.92 -0.86 27.06
N CYS A 19 1.21 -1.05 25.77
CA CYS A 19 2.33 -1.85 25.31
C CYS A 19 3.64 -1.38 25.97
N SER A 20 4.34 -2.29 26.64
CA SER A 20 5.72 -2.05 27.00
C SER A 20 6.52 -1.78 25.73
N PHE A 21 7.45 -0.82 25.76
CA PHE A 21 8.34 -0.52 24.62
C PHE A 21 9.07 -1.79 24.11
N GLN A 22 9.27 -2.79 24.99
CA GLN A 22 9.92 -4.05 24.65
C GLN A 22 9.11 -4.95 23.71
N GLU A 23 7.81 -4.70 23.54
CA GLU A 23 6.90 -5.50 22.70
C GLU A 23 6.23 -4.66 21.59
N LEU A 24 6.65 -3.40 21.44
CA LEU A 24 6.11 -2.50 20.44
C LEU A 24 6.61 -2.94 19.05
N ARG A 25 5.70 -3.20 18.12
CA ARG A 25 6.03 -3.42 16.71
C ARG A 25 6.59 -2.14 16.10
N ILE A 26 7.84 -2.20 15.59
CA ILE A 26 8.52 -1.05 14.99
C ILE A 26 8.15 -0.87 13.51
N PRO A 27 8.17 -1.92 12.65
CA PRO A 27 7.77 -1.78 11.27
C PRO A 27 6.26 -1.52 11.15
N GLY A 28 5.90 -0.58 10.30
CA GLY A 28 4.50 -0.27 10.00
C GLY A 28 4.38 0.45 8.68
N VAL A 29 3.16 0.59 8.18
CA VAL A 29 2.89 1.20 6.86
C VAL A 29 3.39 2.64 6.81
N LEU A 30 3.12 3.45 7.84
CA LEU A 30 3.54 4.86 7.87
C LEU A 30 5.05 5.00 7.98
N GLN A 31 5.71 4.15 8.77
CA GLN A 31 7.17 4.11 8.90
C GLN A 31 7.82 3.74 7.57
N ARG A 32 7.28 2.74 6.87
CA ARG A 32 7.75 2.39 5.52
C ARG A 32 7.56 3.53 4.53
N LEU A 33 6.40 4.20 4.52
CA LEU A 33 6.16 5.36 3.66
C LEU A 33 7.18 6.47 3.94
N ALA A 34 7.46 6.75 5.22
CA ALA A 34 8.45 7.75 5.61
C ALA A 34 9.86 7.39 5.12
N LEU A 35 10.28 6.13 5.30
CA LEU A 35 11.59 5.64 4.81
C LEU A 35 11.67 5.69 3.29
N CYS A 36 10.65 5.22 2.58
CA CYS A 36 10.63 5.26 1.11
C CYS A 36 10.69 6.70 0.60
N TYR A 37 9.93 7.61 1.20
CA TYR A 37 9.96 9.04 0.85
C TYR A 37 11.34 9.65 1.11
N PHE A 38 11.90 9.42 2.29
CA PHE A 38 13.21 9.93 2.67
C PHE A 38 14.32 9.50 1.70
N PHE A 39 14.43 8.20 1.42
CA PHE A 39 15.44 7.69 0.49
C PHE A 39 15.18 8.15 -0.95
N THR A 40 13.92 8.20 -1.38
CA THR A 40 13.56 8.71 -2.72
C THR A 40 13.98 10.16 -2.88
N VAL A 41 13.73 11.03 -1.89
CA VAL A 41 14.16 12.44 -1.94
C VAL A 41 15.68 12.53 -2.03
N ILE A 42 16.43 11.81 -1.19
CA ILE A 42 17.89 11.79 -1.25
C ILE A 42 18.40 11.35 -2.62
N ILE A 43 17.82 10.29 -3.17
CA ILE A 43 18.22 9.78 -4.49
C ILE A 43 17.93 10.82 -5.58
N CYS A 44 16.73 11.37 -5.61
CA CYS A 44 16.30 12.31 -6.64
C CYS A 44 17.04 13.68 -6.56
N THR A 45 17.54 14.05 -5.38
CA THR A 45 18.33 15.30 -5.22
C THR A 45 19.80 15.14 -5.57
N ASN A 46 20.37 13.94 -5.41
CA ASN A 46 21.80 13.70 -5.61
C ASN A 46 22.12 12.97 -6.92
N ILE A 47 21.17 12.21 -7.49
CA ILE A 47 21.38 11.42 -8.70
C ILE A 47 20.67 12.09 -9.88
N HIS A 48 21.41 12.25 -10.99
CA HIS A 48 20.83 12.82 -12.20
C HIS A 48 19.71 11.90 -12.73
N GLU A 49 18.61 12.50 -13.10
CA GLU A 49 17.35 11.81 -13.46
C GLU A 49 17.49 10.68 -14.49
N LYS A 50 18.40 10.86 -15.48
CA LYS A 50 18.67 9.83 -16.50
C LYS A 50 19.17 8.50 -15.94
N TYR A 51 19.73 8.50 -14.72
CA TYR A 51 20.24 7.30 -14.08
C TYR A 51 19.23 6.61 -13.16
N ILE A 52 18.11 7.28 -12.83
CA ILE A 52 17.10 6.74 -11.93
C ILE A 52 16.51 5.41 -12.45
N PRO A 53 16.14 5.25 -13.73
CA PRO A 53 15.65 3.95 -14.24
C PRO A 53 16.68 2.82 -14.12
N ALA A 54 17.96 3.13 -14.35
CA ALA A 54 19.04 2.15 -14.15
C ALA A 54 19.18 1.76 -12.67
N LEU A 55 19.10 2.73 -11.77
CA LEU A 55 19.13 2.49 -10.32
C LEU A 55 17.97 1.60 -9.87
N ILE A 56 16.75 1.88 -10.33
CA ILE A 56 15.58 1.03 -10.07
C ILE A 56 15.85 -0.41 -10.47
N THR A 57 16.36 -0.61 -11.68
CA THR A 57 16.68 -1.94 -12.19
C THR A 57 17.74 -2.64 -11.33
N VAL A 58 18.80 -1.92 -10.95
CA VAL A 58 19.87 -2.47 -10.10
C VAL A 58 19.33 -2.85 -8.70
N LEU A 59 18.53 -1.99 -8.07
CA LEU A 59 17.95 -2.28 -6.77
C LEU A 59 17.05 -3.52 -6.81
N LEU A 60 16.20 -3.65 -7.83
CA LEU A 60 15.32 -4.81 -7.99
C LEU A 60 16.10 -6.08 -8.29
N LEU A 61 17.18 -6.01 -9.11
CA LEU A 61 18.06 -7.16 -9.40
C LEU A 61 18.81 -7.61 -8.14
N ILE A 62 19.40 -6.69 -7.37
CA ILE A 62 20.09 -7.02 -6.12
C ILE A 62 19.10 -7.69 -5.16
N TYR A 63 17.91 -7.13 -5.01
CA TYR A 63 16.89 -7.72 -4.16
C TYR A 63 16.46 -9.10 -4.63
N GLN A 64 16.28 -9.32 -5.94
CA GLN A 64 15.97 -10.63 -6.51
C GLN A 64 17.06 -11.65 -6.20
N ILE A 65 18.34 -11.27 -6.34
CA ILE A 65 19.47 -12.15 -6.00
C ILE A 65 19.43 -12.52 -4.52
N ILE A 66 19.18 -11.56 -3.62
CA ILE A 66 19.04 -11.82 -2.18
C ILE A 66 17.90 -12.81 -1.90
N LEU A 67 16.75 -12.65 -2.54
CA LEU A 67 15.62 -13.56 -2.36
C LEU A 67 15.93 -14.99 -2.85
N VAL A 68 16.57 -15.12 -4.00
CA VAL A 68 16.92 -16.44 -4.57
C VAL A 68 17.97 -17.15 -3.72
N THR A 69 19.02 -16.45 -3.31
CA THR A 69 20.13 -17.05 -2.53
C THR A 69 19.75 -17.33 -1.07
N GLY A 70 18.82 -16.55 -0.52
CA GLY A 70 18.43 -16.59 0.90
C GLY A 70 17.08 -17.25 1.18
N ASN A 71 16.59 -18.13 0.30
CA ASN A 71 15.29 -18.79 0.45
C ASN A 71 14.11 -17.82 0.66
N GLY A 72 14.16 -16.62 0.07
CA GLY A 72 13.18 -15.56 0.26
C GLY A 72 11.77 -15.91 -0.21
N PHE A 73 11.59 -16.93 -1.03
CA PHE A 73 10.29 -17.43 -1.49
C PHE A 73 9.71 -18.55 -0.63
N VAL A 74 10.49 -19.07 0.32
CA VAL A 74 10.04 -20.12 1.25
C VAL A 74 9.44 -19.45 2.48
N TYR A 75 8.23 -19.86 2.85
CA TYR A 75 7.56 -19.36 4.05
C TYR A 75 8.13 -20.04 5.30
N GLY A 76 8.59 -19.26 6.24
CA GLY A 76 9.12 -19.77 7.51
C GLY A 76 10.28 -18.95 8.07
N PRO A 77 10.79 -19.31 9.25
CA PRO A 77 11.84 -18.57 9.96
C PRO A 77 13.21 -18.61 9.26
N GLN A 78 13.39 -19.50 8.28
CA GLN A 78 14.63 -19.60 7.48
C GLN A 78 14.64 -18.63 6.27
N ASN A 79 13.57 -17.89 6.08
CA ASN A 79 13.48 -16.87 5.04
C ASN A 79 14.47 -15.75 5.34
N ILE A 80 15.26 -15.33 4.35
CA ILE A 80 16.27 -14.27 4.52
C ILE A 80 15.70 -12.96 5.07
N ILE A 81 14.44 -12.65 4.70
CA ILE A 81 13.75 -11.45 5.19
C ILE A 81 13.53 -11.58 6.69
N ALA A 82 12.98 -12.73 7.15
CA ALA A 82 12.76 -13.00 8.56
C ALA A 82 14.07 -12.97 9.33
N VAL A 83 15.14 -13.59 8.82
CA VAL A 83 16.45 -13.64 9.46
C VAL A 83 17.03 -12.24 9.64
N ILE A 84 17.03 -11.42 8.60
CA ILE A 84 17.60 -10.05 8.64
C ILE A 84 16.74 -9.14 9.53
N ASP A 85 15.43 -9.17 9.38
CA ASP A 85 14.54 -8.31 10.16
C ASP A 85 14.59 -8.69 11.65
N GLN A 86 14.66 -9.97 12.00
CA GLN A 86 14.85 -10.43 13.38
C GLN A 86 16.22 -10.04 13.95
N TYR A 87 17.27 -10.11 13.14
CA TYR A 87 18.62 -9.73 13.58
C TYR A 87 18.73 -8.25 13.89
N ILE A 88 18.07 -7.37 13.11
CA ILE A 88 18.17 -5.92 13.26
C ILE A 88 17.19 -5.39 14.28
N LEU A 89 15.94 -5.84 14.27
CA LEU A 89 14.86 -5.28 15.08
C LEU A 89 14.56 -6.13 16.34
N GLY A 90 14.93 -7.40 16.33
CA GLY A 90 14.53 -8.35 17.36
C GLY A 90 13.13 -8.95 17.11
N ALA A 91 12.94 -10.20 17.48
CA ALA A 91 11.70 -10.93 17.23
C ALA A 91 10.47 -10.31 17.94
N SER A 92 10.66 -9.62 19.06
CA SER A 92 9.59 -8.98 19.84
C SER A 92 9.01 -7.74 19.17
N HIS A 93 9.74 -7.14 18.24
CA HIS A 93 9.36 -5.90 17.54
C HIS A 93 8.79 -6.13 16.14
N LEU A 94 8.66 -7.39 15.72
CA LEU A 94 8.15 -7.76 14.40
C LEU A 94 6.72 -8.29 14.48
N TYR A 95 6.07 -8.32 13.32
CA TYR A 95 4.78 -8.98 13.17
C TYR A 95 4.91 -10.48 13.45
N ASN A 96 3.98 -11.02 14.24
CA ASN A 96 4.01 -12.44 14.63
C ASN A 96 3.45 -13.34 13.52
N ASP A 97 4.13 -13.40 12.38
CA ASP A 97 3.81 -14.26 11.24
C ASP A 97 5.07 -15.00 10.80
N HIS A 98 5.53 -15.97 11.63
CA HIS A 98 6.76 -16.73 11.39
C HIS A 98 8.01 -15.88 11.12
N GLY A 99 8.03 -14.65 11.66
CA GLY A 99 9.14 -13.72 11.54
C GLY A 99 9.21 -12.93 10.23
N ILE A 100 8.28 -13.13 9.29
CA ILE A 100 8.21 -12.35 8.06
C ILE A 100 7.29 -11.15 8.30
N ASP A 101 7.89 -9.97 8.44
CA ASP A 101 7.13 -8.72 8.54
C ASP A 101 6.93 -8.13 7.13
N PRO A 102 5.67 -7.91 6.67
CA PRO A 102 5.42 -7.29 5.38
C PRO A 102 6.04 -5.90 5.23
N GLU A 103 6.21 -5.17 6.33
CA GLU A 103 6.81 -3.85 6.40
C GLU A 103 8.28 -3.87 6.91
N GLY A 104 8.96 -5.03 6.85
CA GLY A 104 10.33 -5.20 7.29
C GLY A 104 11.37 -4.33 6.58
N ILE A 105 12.59 -4.27 7.14
CA ILE A 105 13.68 -3.42 6.64
C ILE A 105 14.13 -3.88 5.26
N LEU A 106 14.34 -5.20 5.08
CA LEU A 106 14.87 -5.72 3.83
C LEU A 106 13.89 -5.46 2.67
N SER A 107 12.59 -5.64 2.88
CA SER A 107 11.55 -5.37 1.88
C SER A 107 11.34 -3.88 1.59
N THR A 108 12.01 -2.98 2.32
CA THR A 108 12.03 -1.55 2.02
C THR A 108 12.84 -1.24 0.76
N ILE A 109 13.83 -2.05 0.38
CA ILE A 109 14.62 -1.87 -0.85
C ILE A 109 13.73 -1.86 -2.10
N PRO A 110 12.93 -2.89 -2.40
CA PRO A 110 12.03 -2.84 -3.54
C PRO A 110 10.90 -1.81 -3.38
N SER A 111 10.53 -1.45 -2.15
CA SER A 111 9.56 -0.37 -1.91
C SER A 111 10.10 1.02 -2.31
N ILE A 112 11.41 1.28 -2.11
CA ILE A 112 12.07 2.48 -2.63
C ILE A 112 12.03 2.49 -4.17
N SER A 113 12.31 1.35 -4.82
CA SER A 113 12.19 1.22 -6.27
C SER A 113 10.77 1.52 -6.77
N HIS A 114 9.76 1.05 -6.05
CA HIS A 114 8.34 1.32 -6.32
C HIS A 114 8.06 2.84 -6.29
N THR A 115 8.56 3.54 -5.27
CA THR A 115 8.39 5.00 -5.12
C THR A 115 9.14 5.77 -6.21
N LEU A 116 10.34 5.32 -6.59
CA LEU A 116 11.13 5.90 -7.68
C LEU A 116 10.42 5.75 -9.05
N ILE A 117 9.77 4.62 -9.31
CA ILE A 117 8.91 4.46 -10.50
C ILE A 117 7.80 5.50 -10.47
N GLY A 118 7.12 5.65 -9.32
CA GLY A 118 6.08 6.68 -9.14
C GLY A 118 6.61 8.11 -9.40
N TYR A 119 7.82 8.41 -8.94
CA TYR A 119 8.47 9.70 -9.21
C TYR A 119 8.71 9.93 -10.72
N CYS A 120 9.23 8.92 -11.43
CA CYS A 120 9.45 9.01 -12.88
C CYS A 120 8.12 9.26 -13.63
N ILE A 121 7.06 8.57 -13.25
CA ILE A 121 5.73 8.75 -13.83
C ILE A 121 5.15 10.12 -13.51
N GLY A 122 5.30 10.58 -12.28
CA GLY A 122 4.89 11.94 -11.86
C GLY A 122 5.56 13.02 -12.69
N LYS A 123 6.83 12.87 -13.02
CA LYS A 123 7.54 13.79 -13.91
C LYS A 123 6.93 13.85 -15.29
N ILE A 124 6.66 12.69 -15.92
CA ILE A 124 5.98 12.66 -17.24
C ILE A 124 4.64 13.40 -17.19
N CYS A 125 3.90 13.27 -16.07
CA CYS A 125 2.63 13.98 -15.91
C CYS A 125 2.79 15.50 -15.84
N ILE A 126 3.88 16.02 -15.25
CA ILE A 126 4.12 17.45 -15.02
C ILE A 126 4.80 18.12 -16.24
N GLU A 127 5.53 17.38 -17.08
CA GLU A 127 6.21 17.91 -18.25
C GLU A 127 5.27 18.73 -19.16
N LYS A 128 5.81 19.80 -19.80
CA LYS A 128 5.05 20.64 -20.72
C LYS A 128 4.96 20.01 -22.13
N GLU A 129 4.37 18.84 -22.21
CA GLU A 129 4.12 18.14 -23.47
C GLU A 129 2.61 18.09 -23.80
N ASN A 130 2.30 17.71 -25.05
CA ASN A 130 0.92 17.43 -25.45
C ASN A 130 0.36 16.27 -24.62
N ILE A 131 -0.88 16.44 -24.14
CA ILE A 131 -1.57 15.45 -23.31
C ILE A 131 -1.68 14.08 -23.99
N HIS A 132 -1.83 14.03 -25.31
CA HIS A 132 -1.88 12.77 -26.06
C HIS A 132 -0.52 12.05 -26.05
N SER A 133 0.59 12.79 -26.21
CA SER A 133 1.95 12.22 -26.11
C SER A 133 2.24 11.66 -24.72
N LYS A 134 1.83 12.38 -23.66
CA LYS A 134 1.94 11.87 -22.28
C LYS A 134 1.14 10.59 -22.08
N LEU A 135 -0.10 10.58 -22.56
CA LEU A 135 -0.98 9.43 -22.43
C LEU A 135 -0.40 8.20 -23.14
N GLU A 136 0.14 8.40 -24.34
CA GLU A 136 0.81 7.33 -25.11
C GLU A 136 2.01 6.75 -24.35
N LYS A 137 2.91 7.62 -23.83
CA LYS A 137 4.05 7.22 -23.00
C LYS A 137 3.61 6.43 -21.75
N LEU A 138 2.63 6.95 -21.01
CA LEU A 138 2.12 6.31 -19.81
C LEU A 138 1.51 4.94 -20.13
N PHE A 139 0.69 4.86 -21.16
CA PHE A 139 0.07 3.61 -21.60
C PHE A 139 1.11 2.57 -22.00
N LEU A 140 2.14 2.97 -22.77
CA LEU A 140 3.22 2.10 -23.18
C LEU A 140 4.03 1.58 -21.98
N ILE A 141 4.46 2.49 -21.10
CA ILE A 141 5.23 2.12 -19.88
C ILE A 141 4.40 1.20 -18.99
N GLY A 142 3.14 1.55 -18.73
CA GLY A 142 2.24 0.74 -17.91
C GLY A 142 2.03 -0.66 -18.46
N THR A 143 1.82 -0.77 -19.79
CA THR A 143 1.66 -2.06 -20.47
C THR A 143 2.94 -2.90 -20.40
N VAL A 144 4.10 -2.31 -20.67
CA VAL A 144 5.39 -3.01 -20.60
C VAL A 144 5.67 -3.52 -19.19
N LEU A 145 5.45 -2.68 -18.15
CA LEU A 145 5.67 -3.09 -16.76
C LEU A 145 4.69 -4.20 -16.34
N LEU A 146 3.42 -4.08 -16.70
CA LEU A 146 2.41 -5.10 -16.38
C LEU A 146 2.78 -6.44 -17.03
N PHE A 147 3.12 -6.41 -18.31
CA PHE A 147 3.48 -7.61 -19.07
C PHE A 147 4.78 -8.24 -18.56
N ALA A 148 5.80 -7.42 -18.28
CA ALA A 148 7.05 -7.87 -17.67
C ALA A 148 6.81 -8.52 -16.29
N GLY A 149 5.97 -7.90 -15.44
CA GLY A 149 5.59 -8.46 -14.16
C GLY A 149 4.91 -9.82 -14.28
N TYR A 150 4.00 -9.97 -15.24
CA TYR A 150 3.36 -11.25 -15.53
C TYR A 150 4.35 -12.29 -16.08
N LEU A 151 5.20 -11.91 -17.05
CA LEU A 151 6.17 -12.81 -17.64
C LEU A 151 7.18 -13.32 -16.61
N PHE A 152 7.74 -12.43 -15.80
CA PHE A 152 8.68 -12.80 -14.74
C PHE A 152 8.06 -13.56 -13.57
N SER A 153 6.73 -13.54 -13.43
CA SER A 153 6.03 -14.27 -12.36
C SER A 153 6.21 -15.79 -12.43
N TYR A 154 6.57 -16.33 -13.58
CA TYR A 154 6.90 -17.76 -13.74
C TYR A 154 8.18 -18.16 -12.99
N GLY A 155 9.13 -17.25 -12.81
CA GLY A 155 10.37 -17.48 -12.06
C GLY A 155 10.45 -16.80 -10.71
N CYS A 156 9.65 -15.74 -10.50
CA CYS A 156 9.58 -14.98 -9.27
C CYS A 156 8.10 -14.74 -8.91
N PRO A 157 7.53 -15.50 -7.97
CA PRO A 157 6.12 -15.39 -7.61
C PRO A 157 5.73 -13.97 -7.19
N ILE A 158 4.55 -13.51 -7.63
CA ILE A 158 3.99 -12.23 -7.21
C ILE A 158 3.58 -12.34 -5.75
N ASN A 159 4.30 -11.68 -4.86
CA ASN A 159 4.04 -11.76 -3.44
C ASN A 159 4.21 -10.39 -2.76
N LYS A 160 3.10 -9.90 -2.18
CA LYS A 160 3.05 -8.65 -1.44
C LYS A 160 3.85 -8.71 -0.13
N LYS A 161 3.84 -9.84 0.59
CA LYS A 161 4.49 -9.95 1.91
C LYS A 161 6.00 -9.74 1.83
N ILE A 162 6.62 -10.28 0.78
CA ILE A 162 8.06 -10.13 0.55
C ILE A 162 8.39 -8.98 -0.40
N TRP A 163 7.37 -8.25 -0.88
CA TRP A 163 7.50 -7.15 -1.86
C TRP A 163 8.33 -7.54 -3.08
N SER A 164 7.99 -8.68 -3.70
CA SER A 164 8.76 -9.24 -4.82
C SER A 164 8.89 -8.24 -5.98
N PRO A 165 9.99 -8.28 -6.78
CA PRO A 165 10.15 -7.42 -7.94
C PRO A 165 9.00 -7.52 -8.94
N THR A 166 8.44 -8.71 -9.12
CA THR A 166 7.25 -8.94 -9.95
C THR A 166 6.01 -8.26 -9.40
N TYR A 167 5.86 -8.21 -8.07
CA TYR A 167 4.80 -7.44 -7.42
C TYR A 167 4.94 -5.94 -7.70
N VAL A 168 6.17 -5.40 -7.66
CA VAL A 168 6.44 -4.00 -8.01
C VAL A 168 6.03 -3.71 -9.45
N PHE A 169 6.45 -4.56 -10.42
CA PHE A 169 6.09 -4.37 -11.82
C PHE A 169 4.59 -4.47 -12.07
N MET A 170 3.92 -5.46 -11.50
CA MET A 170 2.48 -5.64 -11.67
C MET A 170 1.68 -4.47 -11.11
N THR A 171 1.99 -4.04 -9.89
CA THR A 171 1.26 -2.96 -9.22
C THR A 171 1.54 -1.60 -9.84
N CYS A 172 2.80 -1.30 -10.19
CA CYS A 172 3.14 -0.08 -10.92
C CYS A 172 2.49 -0.08 -12.31
N GLY A 173 2.58 -1.18 -13.06
CA GLY A 173 1.99 -1.31 -14.38
C GLY A 173 0.48 -1.08 -14.36
N ALA A 174 -0.23 -1.76 -13.48
CA ALA A 174 -1.67 -1.59 -13.32
C ALA A 174 -2.04 -0.16 -12.87
N GLY A 175 -1.29 0.42 -11.92
CA GLY A 175 -1.50 1.79 -11.45
C GLY A 175 -1.30 2.83 -12.55
N ILE A 176 -0.27 2.68 -13.38
CA ILE A 176 -0.01 3.59 -14.52
C ILE A 176 -1.09 3.48 -15.58
N LEU A 177 -1.56 2.27 -15.89
CA LEU A 177 -2.67 2.07 -16.83
C LEU A 177 -3.97 2.69 -16.32
N LEU A 178 -4.27 2.53 -15.03
CA LEU A 178 -5.41 3.17 -14.40
C LEU A 178 -5.28 4.71 -14.44
N LEU A 179 -4.09 5.25 -14.14
CA LEU A 179 -3.81 6.69 -14.26
C LEU A 179 -4.02 7.18 -15.70
N SER A 180 -3.54 6.44 -16.69
CA SER A 180 -3.73 6.77 -18.11
C SER A 180 -5.21 6.81 -18.47
N LEU A 181 -6.00 5.84 -17.99
CA LEU A 181 -7.45 5.81 -18.20
C LEU A 181 -8.14 7.01 -17.55
N LEU A 182 -7.74 7.38 -16.33
CA LEU A 182 -8.30 8.54 -15.63
C LEU A 182 -7.95 9.85 -16.34
N ILE A 183 -6.72 10.04 -16.80
CA ILE A 183 -6.32 11.18 -17.61
C ILE A 183 -7.17 11.27 -18.90
N TRP A 184 -7.38 10.14 -19.56
CA TRP A 184 -8.21 10.09 -20.76
C TRP A 184 -9.67 10.52 -20.49
N ILE A 185 -10.29 9.99 -19.41
CA ILE A 185 -11.68 10.29 -19.06
C ILE A 185 -11.82 11.75 -18.61
N ILE A 186 -10.95 12.19 -17.68
CA ILE A 186 -11.11 13.47 -16.98
C ILE A 186 -10.57 14.62 -17.84
N ASP A 187 -9.35 14.48 -18.38
CA ASP A 187 -8.65 15.59 -19.02
C ASP A 187 -8.93 15.68 -20.52
N ILE A 188 -9.06 14.54 -21.22
CA ILE A 188 -9.33 14.52 -22.66
C ILE A 188 -10.83 14.55 -22.93
N ARG A 189 -11.60 13.64 -22.33
CA ARG A 189 -13.06 13.57 -22.50
C ARG A 189 -13.81 14.62 -21.70
N LYS A 190 -13.15 15.32 -20.77
CA LYS A 190 -13.74 16.36 -19.92
C LYS A 190 -14.91 15.85 -19.05
N TYR A 191 -14.97 14.54 -18.77
CA TYR A 191 -16.01 13.98 -17.93
C TYR A 191 -15.58 14.07 -16.47
N GLN A 192 -16.09 15.09 -15.77
CA GLN A 192 -15.70 15.38 -14.36
C GLN A 192 -16.82 15.05 -13.35
N LYS A 193 -17.99 14.65 -13.82
CA LYS A 193 -19.12 14.32 -12.94
C LYS A 193 -18.79 13.06 -12.10
N GLY A 194 -18.95 13.15 -10.78
CA GLY A 194 -18.71 12.02 -9.87
C GLY A 194 -17.27 11.88 -9.36
N PHE A 195 -16.28 12.57 -9.94
CA PHE A 195 -14.89 12.46 -9.49
C PHE A 195 -14.55 13.31 -8.25
N LYS A 196 -15.50 14.14 -7.77
CA LYS A 196 -15.30 14.99 -6.60
C LYS A 196 -14.94 14.21 -5.33
N LEU A 197 -15.52 13.01 -5.17
CA LEU A 197 -15.20 12.12 -4.06
C LEU A 197 -13.72 11.71 -4.09
N PHE A 198 -13.21 11.31 -5.26
CA PHE A 198 -11.80 10.94 -5.42
C PHE A 198 -10.86 12.10 -5.16
N THR A 199 -11.27 13.33 -5.51
CA THR A 199 -10.52 14.55 -5.19
C THR A 199 -10.39 14.75 -3.69
N VAL A 200 -11.45 14.51 -2.93
CA VAL A 200 -11.45 14.62 -1.46
C VAL A 200 -10.40 13.69 -0.84
N TYR A 201 -10.37 12.43 -1.27
CA TYR A 201 -9.36 11.47 -0.81
C TYR A 201 -7.94 11.84 -1.27
N GLY A 202 -7.81 12.35 -2.50
CA GLY A 202 -6.52 12.71 -3.09
C GLY A 202 -5.86 13.95 -2.49
N VAL A 203 -6.64 14.89 -1.97
CA VAL A 203 -6.11 16.12 -1.35
C VAL A 203 -5.55 15.85 0.06
N ASN A 204 -6.17 14.93 0.81
CA ASN A 204 -5.76 14.61 2.19
C ASN A 204 -5.60 13.09 2.40
N PRO A 205 -4.74 12.40 1.66
CA PRO A 205 -4.64 10.94 1.73
C PRO A 205 -4.17 10.44 3.10
N LEU A 206 -3.23 11.14 3.73
CA LEU A 206 -2.73 10.78 5.05
C LEU A 206 -3.80 10.92 6.14
N PHE A 207 -4.60 12.00 6.07
CA PHE A 207 -5.71 12.17 6.99
C PHE A 207 -6.77 11.07 6.81
N CYS A 208 -7.16 10.77 5.56
CA CYS A 208 -8.14 9.72 5.28
C CYS A 208 -7.64 8.34 5.77
N TYR A 209 -6.35 8.05 5.59
CA TYR A 209 -5.74 6.82 6.12
C TYR A 209 -5.81 6.79 7.65
N THR A 210 -5.34 7.83 8.34
CA THR A 210 -5.33 7.89 9.80
C THR A 210 -6.75 7.86 10.38
N ALA A 211 -7.69 8.56 9.76
CA ALA A 211 -9.10 8.53 10.16
C ALA A 211 -9.71 7.13 10.01
N GLY A 212 -9.31 6.39 8.95
CA GLY A 212 -9.71 5.01 8.74
C GLY A 212 -9.22 4.07 9.84
N GLU A 213 -7.95 4.18 10.22
CA GLU A 213 -7.36 3.41 11.31
C GLU A 213 -8.05 3.71 12.65
N LEU A 214 -8.24 5.00 12.97
CA LEU A 214 -8.92 5.42 14.21
C LEU A 214 -10.39 4.95 14.24
N LEU A 215 -11.09 5.04 13.12
CA LEU A 215 -12.46 4.54 13.01
C LEU A 215 -12.52 3.04 13.26
N PHE A 216 -11.59 2.28 12.67
CA PHE A 216 -11.54 0.84 12.83
C PHE A 216 -11.22 0.44 14.28
N ILE A 217 -10.25 1.11 14.92
CA ILE A 217 -9.95 0.93 16.35
C ILE A 217 -11.19 1.21 17.19
N ALA A 218 -11.91 2.30 16.93
CA ALA A 218 -13.14 2.63 17.65
C ALA A 218 -14.22 1.54 17.47
N LEU A 219 -14.41 1.02 16.25
CA LEU A 219 -15.39 -0.04 15.96
C LEU A 219 -15.10 -1.35 16.68
N ILE A 220 -13.82 -1.66 16.95
CA ILE A 220 -13.41 -2.87 17.70
C ILE A 220 -13.54 -2.67 19.21
N HIS A 221 -13.27 -1.47 19.74
CA HIS A 221 -13.30 -1.22 21.19
C HIS A 221 -14.72 -1.00 21.73
N ILE A 222 -15.66 -0.52 20.89
CA ILE A 222 -17.05 -0.37 21.30
C ILE A 222 -17.72 -1.75 21.29
N SER A 223 -18.20 -2.19 22.47
CA SER A 223 -18.89 -3.47 22.62
C SER A 223 -20.39 -3.29 22.71
N ILE A 224 -21.15 -4.03 21.91
CA ILE A 224 -22.62 -4.08 21.94
C ILE A 224 -23.07 -5.54 22.05
N GLY A 225 -23.81 -5.86 23.13
CA GLY A 225 -24.35 -7.21 23.31
C GLY A 225 -23.31 -8.33 23.42
N GLY A 226 -22.09 -8.02 23.94
CA GLY A 226 -21.00 -9.00 24.07
C GLY A 226 -20.14 -9.15 22.83
N ASN A 227 -20.49 -8.51 21.71
CA ASN A 227 -19.70 -8.47 20.49
C ASN A 227 -19.12 -7.07 20.26
N THR A 228 -18.02 -6.96 19.51
CA THR A 228 -17.52 -5.64 19.06
C THR A 228 -18.53 -5.02 18.10
N LEU A 229 -18.60 -3.68 18.06
CA LEU A 229 -19.50 -2.96 17.14
C LEU A 229 -19.27 -3.37 15.68
N HIS A 230 -17.99 -3.61 15.29
CA HIS A 230 -17.63 -4.14 13.98
C HIS A 230 -18.33 -5.48 13.69
N THR A 231 -18.17 -6.45 14.60
CA THR A 231 -18.76 -7.79 14.45
C THR A 231 -20.28 -7.75 14.52
N TRP A 232 -20.83 -6.93 15.43
CA TRP A 232 -22.27 -6.72 15.56
C TRP A 232 -22.88 -6.17 14.27
N TYR A 233 -22.29 -5.11 13.69
CA TYR A 233 -22.78 -4.50 12.46
C TYR A 233 -22.70 -5.50 11.28
N TYR A 234 -21.58 -6.23 11.17
CA TYR A 234 -21.44 -7.24 10.13
C TYR A 234 -22.52 -8.33 10.26
N GLN A 235 -22.69 -8.92 11.45
CA GLN A 235 -23.59 -10.06 11.65
C GLN A 235 -25.06 -9.68 11.59
N HIS A 236 -25.45 -8.58 12.27
CA HIS A 236 -26.87 -8.22 12.41
C HIS A 236 -27.41 -7.36 11.27
N VAL A 237 -26.54 -6.64 10.55
CA VAL A 237 -26.97 -5.78 9.45
C VAL A 237 -26.60 -6.41 8.11
N LEU A 238 -25.34 -6.70 7.87
CA LEU A 238 -24.92 -7.14 6.53
C LEU A 238 -25.16 -8.61 6.28
N ALA A 239 -24.67 -9.50 7.15
CA ALA A 239 -24.85 -10.93 6.97
C ALA A 239 -26.29 -11.37 7.16
N HIS A 240 -27.07 -10.66 7.97
CA HIS A 240 -28.51 -10.95 8.15
C HIS A 240 -29.31 -10.75 6.86
N TYR A 241 -29.05 -9.67 6.10
CA TYR A 241 -29.80 -9.36 4.88
C TYR A 241 -29.20 -9.98 3.61
N PHE A 242 -27.87 -10.12 3.55
CA PHE A 242 -27.16 -10.54 2.33
C PHE A 242 -26.46 -11.90 2.46
N GLY A 243 -26.52 -12.53 3.64
CA GLY A 243 -25.80 -13.77 3.94
C GLY A 243 -24.33 -13.54 4.28
N ASP A 244 -23.67 -14.54 4.86
CA ASP A 244 -22.25 -14.51 5.18
C ASP A 244 -21.42 -14.89 3.95
N ASN A 245 -21.08 -13.90 3.13
CA ASN A 245 -20.40 -14.08 1.85
C ASN A 245 -19.47 -12.90 1.51
N CYS A 246 -18.73 -13.03 0.41
CA CYS A 246 -17.81 -11.98 -0.08
C CYS A 246 -18.52 -10.65 -0.36
N PHE A 247 -19.79 -10.67 -0.72
CA PHE A 247 -20.56 -9.45 -0.99
C PHE A 247 -20.83 -8.66 0.29
N SER A 248 -21.16 -9.32 1.39
CA SER A 248 -21.33 -8.67 2.70
C SER A 248 -20.02 -8.05 3.21
N SER A 249 -18.89 -8.74 2.99
CA SER A 249 -17.57 -8.19 3.29
C SER A 249 -17.24 -6.97 2.43
N LEU A 250 -17.60 -6.97 1.16
CA LEU A 250 -17.46 -5.81 0.27
C LEU A 250 -18.31 -4.63 0.75
N LEU A 251 -19.58 -4.86 1.14
CA LEU A 251 -20.45 -3.82 1.66
C LEU A 251 -19.91 -3.23 2.97
N MET A 252 -19.31 -4.06 3.82
CA MET A 252 -18.62 -3.59 5.05
C MET A 252 -17.49 -2.63 4.71
N ALA A 253 -16.61 -3.01 3.80
CA ALA A 253 -15.50 -2.15 3.37
C ALA A 253 -15.98 -0.84 2.72
N LEU A 254 -17.02 -0.91 1.88
CA LEU A 254 -17.62 0.27 1.26
C LEU A 254 -18.28 1.19 2.30
N SER A 255 -18.95 0.65 3.32
CA SER A 255 -19.56 1.48 4.38
C SER A 255 -18.51 2.27 5.15
N ILE A 256 -17.39 1.65 5.50
CA ILE A 256 -16.26 2.33 6.15
C ILE A 256 -15.68 3.41 5.22
N ALA A 257 -15.46 3.08 3.94
CA ALA A 257 -14.97 4.04 2.97
C ALA A 257 -15.91 5.26 2.85
N VAL A 258 -17.23 5.05 2.78
CA VAL A 258 -18.21 6.14 2.71
C VAL A 258 -18.12 7.03 3.94
N VAL A 259 -18.04 6.46 5.14
CA VAL A 259 -17.90 7.24 6.39
C VAL A 259 -16.63 8.11 6.35
N ILE A 260 -15.50 7.53 5.97
CA ILE A 260 -14.23 8.27 5.83
C ILE A 260 -14.37 9.36 4.76
N GLY A 261 -15.04 9.06 3.65
CA GLY A 261 -15.32 10.04 2.59
C GLY A 261 -16.17 11.23 3.05
N ILE A 262 -17.17 11.00 3.91
CA ILE A 262 -17.98 12.08 4.52
C ILE A 262 -17.12 12.93 5.44
N ILE A 263 -16.30 12.30 6.31
CA ILE A 263 -15.38 13.01 7.21
C ILE A 263 -14.36 13.82 6.38
N GLY A 264 -13.78 13.22 5.34
CA GLY A 264 -12.86 13.91 4.43
C GLY A 264 -13.50 15.06 3.66
N TYR A 265 -14.77 14.89 3.23
CA TYR A 265 -15.51 15.95 2.55
C TYR A 265 -15.81 17.15 3.45
N THR A 266 -16.17 16.92 4.70
CA THR A 266 -16.37 18.01 5.67
C THR A 266 -15.07 18.79 5.88
N LEU A 267 -13.94 18.09 6.04
CA LEU A 267 -12.64 18.73 6.17
C LEU A 267 -12.24 19.49 4.90
N TYR A 268 -12.46 18.88 3.73
CA TYR A 268 -12.19 19.52 2.44
C TYR A 268 -13.00 20.81 2.26
N SER A 269 -14.28 20.81 2.64
CA SER A 269 -15.12 22.00 2.55
C SER A 269 -14.73 23.07 3.58
N CYS A 270 -14.27 22.70 4.78
CA CYS A 270 -13.78 23.66 5.78
C CYS A 270 -12.43 24.28 5.43
N LEU A 271 -11.54 23.57 4.74
CA LEU A 271 -10.20 24.06 4.36
C LEU A 271 -10.22 24.94 3.09
N LEU A 272 -11.28 24.89 2.32
CA LEU A 272 -11.45 25.73 1.11
C LEU A 272 -12.20 27.05 1.36
N TYR A 273 -12.59 27.31 2.60
CA TYR A 273 -13.08 28.57 3.10
C TYR A 273 -12.04 29.17 4.04
#